data_eaed0bbb13617eb2715a0759f8568ece
#
_entry.id   eaed0bbb13617eb2715a0759f8568ece
#
_cell.length_a   1.000
_cell.length_b   1.000
_cell.length_c   1.000
_cell.angle_alpha   90.00
_cell.angle_beta   90.00
_cell.angle_gamma   90.00
#
_symmetry.space_group_name_H-M   'P 1'
#
loop_
_entity.id
_entity.type
_entity.pdbx_description
1 polymer ?
#
loop_
_entity_poly.entity_id
_entity_poly.type
_entity_poly.pdbx_seq_one_letter_code
_entity_poly.pdbx_strand_id
1 'polypeptide(L)'
;ELQESFVEQYREYINAACDVLKLSEQEVLLLCPFLNNSDKIYDFGDIARFYDCTSMRIMRYMSALKMLIKKGYIKKGFRHGTESFKISHQALETISQGKCMEEATIEEELTPMEFMRKMNDWFEDKRRDNIDWDTLEEEIMNLLRNNLNFNITSRVFNMPLSKEDKIILLYLCKEAVWENEMNTDCDDLKNVFDSDGLFAYRRILAGDHELVKQGLVEVVNHEGMFGSEEAISLTETAQND
;
A
#
# COMPACT_ATOMS: atom_id res chain seq x y z
N GLU A 1 25.55 5.68 -20.11
CA GLU A 1 25.62 5.99 -18.70
C GLU A 1 24.74 7.20 -18.42
N LEU A 2 24.09 7.26 -17.24
CA LEU A 2 23.36 8.43 -16.78
C LEU A 2 24.36 9.55 -16.58
N GLN A 3 24.26 10.62 -17.34
CA GLN A 3 25.14 11.78 -17.41
C GLN A 3 26.46 11.67 -16.60
N GLU A 4 27.57 11.25 -17.23
CA GLU A 4 28.88 11.13 -16.55
C GLU A 4 29.26 12.43 -15.82
N SER A 5 28.93 13.59 -16.40
CA SER A 5 29.16 14.88 -15.78
C SER A 5 28.41 15.09 -14.47
N PHE A 6 27.16 14.59 -14.35
CA PHE A 6 26.38 14.64 -13.11
C PHE A 6 27.01 13.74 -12.04
N VAL A 7 27.33 12.49 -12.40
CA VAL A 7 27.95 11.54 -11.48
C VAL A 7 29.28 12.06 -10.98
N GLU A 8 30.13 12.63 -11.84
CA GLU A 8 31.41 13.20 -11.42
C GLU A 8 31.27 14.39 -10.48
N GLN A 9 30.34 15.30 -10.79
CA GLN A 9 30.08 16.48 -9.98
C GLN A 9 29.60 16.13 -8.55
N TYR A 10 28.81 15.06 -8.39
CA TYR A 10 28.20 14.66 -7.13
C TYR A 10 28.77 13.36 -6.55
N ARG A 11 29.91 12.88 -7.04
CA ARG A 11 30.50 11.58 -6.68
C ARG A 11 30.69 11.39 -5.17
N GLU A 12 31.16 12.40 -4.46
CA GLU A 12 31.37 12.33 -3.01
C GLU A 12 30.02 12.14 -2.27
N TYR A 13 28.98 12.85 -2.68
CA TYR A 13 27.65 12.74 -2.08
C TYR A 13 27.00 11.39 -2.41
N ILE A 14 27.17 10.91 -3.64
CA ILE A 14 26.67 9.60 -4.08
C ILE A 14 27.35 8.50 -3.25
N ASN A 15 28.68 8.53 -3.09
CA ASN A 15 29.40 7.56 -2.28
C ASN A 15 28.95 7.59 -0.81
N ALA A 16 28.82 8.77 -0.23
CA ALA A 16 28.30 8.91 1.14
C ALA A 16 26.88 8.33 1.28
N ALA A 17 26.00 8.57 0.30
CA ALA A 17 24.68 7.99 0.30
C ALA A 17 24.70 6.47 0.14
N CYS A 18 25.57 5.91 -0.71
CA CYS A 18 25.79 4.48 -0.84
C CYS A 18 26.16 3.83 0.50
N ASP A 19 27.07 4.45 1.22
CA ASP A 19 27.57 3.93 2.50
C ASP A 19 26.50 3.98 3.59
N VAL A 20 25.75 5.09 3.67
CA VAL A 20 24.69 5.28 4.67
C VAL A 20 23.49 4.41 4.39
N LEU A 21 23.00 4.40 3.15
CA LEU A 21 21.76 3.71 2.77
C LEU A 21 21.97 2.23 2.44
N LYS A 22 23.21 1.75 2.38
CA LYS A 22 23.57 0.38 1.94
C LYS A 22 23.04 0.07 0.54
N LEU A 23 23.13 1.07 -0.35
CA LEU A 23 22.67 0.99 -1.73
C LEU A 23 23.86 1.01 -2.68
N SER A 24 23.71 0.39 -3.85
CA SER A 24 24.65 0.54 -4.94
C SER A 24 24.56 1.94 -5.57
N GLU A 25 25.61 2.36 -6.28
CA GLU A 25 25.62 3.64 -7.02
C GLU A 25 24.40 3.79 -7.95
N GLN A 26 24.02 2.72 -8.64
CA GLN A 26 22.86 2.72 -9.54
C GLN A 26 21.53 2.89 -8.79
N GLU A 27 21.40 2.27 -7.62
CA GLU A 27 20.22 2.42 -6.77
C GLU A 27 20.13 3.85 -6.22
N VAL A 28 21.24 4.42 -5.73
CA VAL A 28 21.28 5.82 -5.25
C VAL A 28 20.92 6.78 -6.37
N LEU A 29 21.50 6.60 -7.58
CA LEU A 29 21.17 7.44 -8.72
C LEU A 29 19.68 7.37 -9.06
N LEU A 30 19.09 6.17 -9.10
CA LEU A 30 17.66 6.02 -9.38
C LEU A 30 16.75 6.57 -8.27
N LEU A 31 17.25 6.67 -7.04
CA LEU A 31 16.50 7.23 -5.92
C LEU A 31 16.46 8.78 -5.96
N CYS A 32 17.44 9.44 -6.59
CA CYS A 32 17.53 10.90 -6.64
C CYS A 32 16.27 11.62 -7.17
N PRO A 33 15.62 11.22 -8.27
CA PRO A 33 14.39 11.87 -8.75
C PRO A 33 13.31 11.91 -7.67
N PHE A 34 13.14 10.81 -6.96
CA PHE A 34 12.11 10.64 -5.94
C PHE A 34 12.38 11.48 -4.68
N LEU A 35 13.64 11.63 -4.31
CA LEU A 35 14.03 12.53 -3.21
C LEU A 35 13.90 14.00 -3.59
N ASN A 36 14.11 14.34 -4.87
CA ASN A 36 13.97 15.70 -5.35
C ASN A 36 12.52 16.21 -5.29
N ASN A 37 11.55 15.32 -5.46
CA ASN A 37 10.12 15.64 -5.28
C ASN A 37 9.39 14.37 -4.79
N SER A 38 9.30 14.23 -3.47
CA SER A 38 8.77 13.05 -2.79
C SER A 38 7.27 12.84 -2.97
N ASP A 39 6.52 13.89 -3.26
CA ASP A 39 5.08 13.80 -3.44
C ASP A 39 4.69 13.37 -4.85
N LYS A 40 5.64 13.45 -5.78
CA LYS A 40 5.38 13.13 -7.19
C LYS A 40 5.40 11.62 -7.42
N ILE A 41 4.43 11.16 -8.21
CA ILE A 41 4.41 9.82 -8.80
C ILE A 41 5.15 9.91 -10.15
N TYR A 42 6.11 9.04 -10.37
CA TYR A 42 6.97 9.01 -11.53
C TYR A 42 6.64 7.82 -12.43
N ASP A 43 6.63 8.03 -13.73
CA ASP A 43 6.76 6.97 -14.74
C ASP A 43 8.20 6.92 -15.29
N PHE A 44 8.48 5.97 -16.19
CA PHE A 44 9.79 5.88 -16.83
C PHE A 44 10.16 7.13 -17.65
N GLY A 45 9.18 7.81 -18.24
CA GLY A 45 9.37 9.05 -18.97
C GLY A 45 9.76 10.20 -18.05
N ASP A 46 9.17 10.28 -16.86
CA ASP A 46 9.52 11.28 -15.87
C ASP A 46 10.95 11.09 -15.34
N ILE A 47 11.34 9.85 -15.04
CA ILE A 47 12.71 9.52 -14.59
C ILE A 47 13.70 9.85 -15.71
N ALA A 48 13.38 9.50 -16.95
CA ALA A 48 14.23 9.80 -18.11
C ALA A 48 14.38 11.30 -18.31
N ARG A 49 13.32 12.07 -18.12
CA ARG A 49 13.32 13.53 -18.22
C ARG A 49 14.17 14.20 -17.14
N PHE A 50 14.16 13.65 -15.92
CA PHE A 50 15.03 14.13 -14.84
C PHE A 50 16.53 14.02 -15.21
N TYR A 51 16.91 12.94 -15.93
CA TYR A 51 18.29 12.69 -16.36
C TYR A 51 18.60 13.18 -17.78
N ASP A 52 17.69 13.93 -18.41
CA ASP A 52 17.81 14.36 -19.80
C ASP A 52 18.22 13.21 -20.75
N CYS A 53 17.53 12.09 -20.62
CA CYS A 53 17.80 10.89 -21.42
C CYS A 53 16.52 10.24 -21.92
N THR A 54 16.63 9.16 -22.70
CA THR A 54 15.48 8.40 -23.18
C THR A 54 15.03 7.35 -22.15
N SER A 55 13.73 7.03 -22.12
CA SER A 55 13.17 5.96 -21.27
C SER A 55 13.88 4.63 -21.49
N MET A 56 14.34 4.33 -22.72
CA MET A 56 15.10 3.14 -23.04
C MET A 56 16.44 3.06 -22.28
N ARG A 57 17.06 4.21 -21.97
CA ARG A 57 18.26 4.23 -21.11
C ARG A 57 17.93 3.85 -19.67
N ILE A 58 16.81 4.34 -19.13
CA ILE A 58 16.35 4.01 -17.79
C ILE A 58 16.06 2.51 -17.65
N MET A 59 15.54 1.86 -18.70
CA MET A 59 15.28 0.42 -18.69
C MET A 59 16.54 -0.44 -18.44
N ARG A 60 17.75 0.07 -18.71
CA ARG A 60 18.98 -0.64 -18.34
C ARG A 60 19.21 -0.73 -16.83
N TYR A 61 18.56 0.13 -16.07
CA TYR A 61 18.64 0.17 -14.60
C TYR A 61 17.46 -0.52 -13.91
N MET A 62 16.66 -1.29 -14.67
CA MET A 62 15.49 -2.01 -14.13
C MET A 62 15.84 -2.94 -12.96
N SER A 63 17.04 -3.54 -12.97
CA SER A 63 17.49 -4.38 -11.86
C SER A 63 17.66 -3.56 -10.57
N ALA A 64 18.24 -2.37 -10.67
CA ALA A 64 18.40 -1.46 -9.53
C ALA A 64 17.04 -0.92 -9.03
N LEU A 65 16.11 -0.59 -9.96
CA LEU A 65 14.75 -0.19 -9.60
C LEU A 65 14.00 -1.30 -8.86
N LYS A 66 14.07 -2.55 -9.37
CA LYS A 66 13.49 -3.71 -8.69
C LYS A 66 14.10 -3.94 -7.30
N MET A 67 15.39 -3.69 -7.13
CA MET A 67 16.03 -3.80 -5.82
C MET A 67 15.57 -2.69 -4.86
N LEU A 68 15.37 -1.45 -5.34
CA LEU A 68 14.79 -0.38 -4.54
C LEU A 68 13.36 -0.69 -4.09
N ILE A 69 12.56 -1.29 -4.96
CA ILE A 69 11.22 -1.77 -4.62
C ILE A 69 11.32 -2.88 -3.56
N LYS A 70 12.15 -3.90 -3.80
CA LYS A 70 12.35 -5.02 -2.87
C LYS A 70 12.86 -4.57 -1.50
N LYS A 71 13.72 -3.56 -1.45
CA LYS A 71 14.24 -2.96 -0.20
C LYS A 71 13.26 -1.98 0.45
N GLY A 72 12.08 -1.73 -0.14
CA GLY A 72 11.05 -0.85 0.40
C GLY A 72 11.29 0.65 0.21
N TYR A 73 12.32 1.06 -0.52
CA TYR A 73 12.55 2.49 -0.81
C TYR A 73 11.51 3.07 -1.75
N ILE A 74 11.07 2.30 -2.75
CA ILE A 74 10.13 2.71 -3.78
C ILE A 74 8.94 1.76 -3.79
N LYS A 75 7.73 2.32 -3.85
CA LYS A 75 6.49 1.60 -4.13
C LYS A 75 6.24 1.62 -5.63
N LYS A 76 5.82 0.48 -6.18
CA LYS A 76 5.35 0.34 -7.55
C LYS A 76 3.83 0.46 -7.56
N GLY A 77 3.29 1.19 -8.50
CA GLY A 77 1.86 1.30 -8.75
C GLY A 77 1.54 1.33 -10.23
N PHE A 78 0.27 1.53 -10.54
CA PHE A 78 -0.20 1.72 -11.91
C PHE A 78 -0.98 3.02 -11.98
N ARG A 79 -0.71 3.81 -13.02
CA ARG A 79 -1.45 5.04 -13.28
C ARG A 79 -1.82 5.11 -14.76
N HIS A 80 -3.11 5.16 -15.05
CA HIS A 80 -3.63 5.17 -16.44
C HIS A 80 -3.07 4.03 -17.31
N GLY A 81 -2.96 2.83 -16.75
CA GLY A 81 -2.45 1.63 -17.46
C GLY A 81 -0.93 1.59 -17.65
N THR A 82 -0.18 2.53 -17.02
CA THR A 82 1.28 2.59 -17.12
C THR A 82 1.89 2.37 -15.73
N GLU A 83 2.99 1.60 -15.66
CA GLU A 83 3.75 1.43 -14.41
C GLU A 83 4.19 2.79 -13.86
N SER A 84 3.96 2.98 -12.59
CA SER A 84 4.31 4.19 -11.85
C SER A 84 5.09 3.87 -10.59
N PHE A 85 5.83 4.84 -10.08
CA PHE A 85 6.75 4.65 -8.96
C PHE A 85 6.68 5.86 -8.04
N LYS A 86 6.66 5.61 -6.73
CA LYS A 86 6.68 6.64 -5.69
C LYS A 86 7.64 6.23 -4.58
N ILE A 87 8.32 7.17 -3.97
CA ILE A 87 9.11 6.89 -2.75
C ILE A 87 8.17 6.52 -1.61
N SER A 88 8.53 5.52 -0.82
CA SER A 88 7.73 5.14 0.34
C SER A 88 7.89 6.17 1.47
N HIS A 89 6.84 6.39 2.25
CA HIS A 89 6.90 7.28 3.41
C HIS A 89 7.94 6.81 4.43
N GLN A 90 8.01 5.49 4.67
CA GLN A 90 9.01 4.88 5.54
C GLN A 90 10.45 5.15 5.05
N ALA A 91 10.68 5.12 3.73
CA ALA A 91 12.00 5.45 3.19
C ALA A 91 12.39 6.91 3.43
N LEU A 92 11.43 7.84 3.28
CA LEU A 92 11.67 9.25 3.58
C LEU A 92 12.03 9.48 5.05
N GLU A 93 11.27 8.88 5.96
CA GLU A 93 11.56 8.95 7.40
C GLU A 93 12.94 8.37 7.73
N THR A 94 13.24 7.18 7.19
CA THR A 94 14.50 6.46 7.43
C THR A 94 15.70 7.25 6.90
N ILE A 95 15.60 7.79 5.68
CA ILE A 95 16.65 8.62 5.06
C ILE A 95 16.84 9.91 5.86
N SER A 96 15.76 10.54 6.32
CA SER A 96 15.85 11.77 7.13
C SER A 96 16.59 11.55 8.46
N GLN A 97 16.54 10.32 8.99
CA GLN A 97 17.28 9.89 10.18
C GLN A 97 18.74 9.47 9.89
N GLY A 98 19.16 9.47 8.63
CA GLY A 98 20.49 9.00 8.21
C GLY A 98 20.67 7.49 8.38
N LYS A 99 19.60 6.70 8.27
CA LYS A 99 19.61 5.24 8.41
C LYS A 99 19.33 4.56 7.07
N CYS A 100 19.63 3.26 6.95
CA CYS A 100 19.20 2.44 5.84
C CYS A 100 17.88 1.69 6.16
N MET A 101 17.16 1.26 5.13
CA MET A 101 15.88 0.53 5.29
C MET A 101 16.06 -0.81 6.03
N GLU A 102 17.22 -1.47 5.90
CA GLU A 102 17.51 -2.71 6.63
C GLU A 102 17.58 -2.50 8.14
N GLU A 103 18.04 -1.32 8.58
CA GLU A 103 18.08 -0.93 10.00
C GLU A 103 16.70 -0.50 10.52
N ALA A 104 15.84 0.03 9.64
CA ALA A 104 14.48 0.44 9.96
C ALA A 104 13.50 -0.75 10.05
N THR A 105 13.84 -1.89 9.45
CA THR A 105 13.09 -3.14 9.55
C THR A 105 13.36 -3.92 10.85
N ILE A 106 14.25 -3.44 11.73
CA ILE A 106 14.35 -3.93 13.10
C ILE A 106 13.14 -3.38 13.85
N GLU A 107 12.10 -4.14 13.80
CA GLU A 107 10.85 -4.21 14.53
C GLU A 107 10.74 -3.23 15.72
N GLU A 108 10.28 -2.02 15.48
CA GLU A 108 9.49 -1.34 16.49
C GLU A 108 8.13 -2.06 16.50
N GLU A 109 7.79 -2.72 17.59
CA GLU A 109 6.45 -3.26 17.80
C GLU A 109 5.45 -2.13 17.60
N LEU A 110 4.62 -2.23 16.57
CA LEU A 110 3.62 -1.21 16.29
C LEU A 110 2.65 -1.13 17.47
N THR A 111 2.24 0.08 17.80
CA THR A 111 1.05 0.25 18.64
C THR A 111 -0.21 -0.08 17.81
N PRO A 112 -1.35 -0.42 18.44
CA PRO A 112 -2.59 -0.64 17.71
C PRO A 112 -3.00 0.54 16.82
N MET A 113 -2.74 1.76 17.26
CA MET A 113 -3.04 2.98 16.49
C MET A 113 -2.14 3.11 15.25
N GLU A 114 -0.85 2.79 15.37
CA GLU A 114 0.08 2.80 14.23
C GLU A 114 -0.24 1.69 13.23
N PHE A 115 -0.67 0.52 13.72
CA PHE A 115 -1.18 -0.55 12.87
C PHE A 115 -2.38 -0.08 12.05
N MET A 116 -3.39 0.51 12.69
CA MET A 116 -4.58 1.05 12.02
C MET A 116 -4.22 2.14 11.02
N ARG A 117 -3.31 3.06 11.37
CA ARG A 117 -2.84 4.10 10.47
C ARG A 117 -2.15 3.53 9.23
N LYS A 118 -1.22 2.57 9.39
CA LYS A 118 -0.55 1.92 8.26
C LYS A 118 -1.55 1.19 7.36
N MET A 119 -2.51 0.50 7.95
CA MET A 119 -3.57 -0.18 7.20
C MET A 119 -4.41 0.83 6.41
N ASN A 120 -4.82 1.94 7.03
CA ASN A 120 -5.53 3.01 6.35
C ASN A 120 -4.71 3.61 5.19
N ASP A 121 -3.42 3.88 5.39
CA ASP A 121 -2.56 4.44 4.36
C ASP A 121 -2.48 3.53 3.12
N TRP A 122 -2.44 2.20 3.31
CA TRP A 122 -2.45 1.23 2.21
C TRP A 122 -3.76 1.24 1.43
N PHE A 123 -4.92 1.28 2.12
CA PHE A 123 -6.22 1.38 1.46
C PHE A 123 -6.39 2.71 0.72
N GLU A 124 -5.93 3.82 1.29
CA GLU A 124 -5.93 5.12 0.64
C GLU A 124 -5.02 5.16 -0.61
N ASP A 125 -3.82 4.56 -0.53
CA ASP A 125 -2.93 4.46 -1.68
C ASP A 125 -3.60 3.64 -2.81
N LYS A 126 -4.33 2.57 -2.49
CA LYS A 126 -5.08 1.80 -3.49
C LYS A 126 -6.26 2.60 -4.06
N ARG A 127 -7.04 3.27 -3.22
CA ARG A 127 -8.17 4.12 -3.66
C ARG A 127 -7.75 5.24 -4.61
N ARG A 128 -6.52 5.73 -4.46
CA ARG A 128 -5.91 6.76 -5.32
C ARG A 128 -5.16 6.20 -6.53
N ASP A 129 -5.27 4.93 -6.83
CA ASP A 129 -4.50 4.25 -7.87
C ASP A 129 -2.97 4.41 -7.75
N ASN A 130 -2.45 4.60 -6.53
CA ASN A 130 -1.02 4.68 -6.28
C ASN A 130 -0.35 3.31 -6.25
N ILE A 131 -1.10 2.26 -5.94
CA ILE A 131 -0.65 0.86 -5.90
C ILE A 131 -1.67 -0.04 -6.61
N ASP A 132 -1.21 -1.19 -7.12
CA ASP A 132 -2.08 -2.24 -7.66
C ASP A 132 -2.62 -3.16 -6.56
N TRP A 133 -3.52 -4.08 -6.95
CA TRP A 133 -4.11 -5.04 -6.04
C TRP A 133 -3.08 -5.98 -5.42
N ASP A 134 -2.16 -6.51 -6.23
CA ASP A 134 -1.15 -7.45 -5.77
C ASP A 134 -0.25 -6.83 -4.69
N THR A 135 0.10 -5.55 -4.86
CA THR A 135 0.85 -4.79 -3.85
C THR A 135 0.03 -4.60 -2.56
N LEU A 136 -1.25 -4.21 -2.66
CA LEU A 136 -2.12 -4.08 -1.50
C LEU A 136 -2.23 -5.41 -0.75
N GLU A 137 -2.50 -6.52 -1.46
CA GLU A 137 -2.61 -7.85 -0.87
C GLU A 137 -1.33 -8.23 -0.12
N GLU A 138 -0.17 -8.06 -0.75
CA GLU A 138 1.12 -8.38 -0.14
C GLU A 138 1.37 -7.57 1.12
N GLU A 139 1.16 -6.25 1.07
CA GLU A 139 1.44 -5.35 2.19
C GLU A 139 0.48 -5.55 3.37
N ILE A 140 -0.82 -5.70 3.11
CA ILE A 140 -1.79 -5.97 4.19
C ILE A 140 -1.52 -7.35 4.83
N MET A 141 -1.22 -8.38 4.02
CA MET A 141 -0.91 -9.70 4.56
C MET A 141 0.42 -9.72 5.34
N ASN A 142 1.41 -8.93 4.93
CA ASN A 142 2.66 -8.74 5.68
C ASN A 142 2.40 -7.97 6.98
N LEU A 143 1.59 -6.92 6.94
CA LEU A 143 1.20 -6.15 8.12
C LEU A 143 0.50 -7.04 9.15
N LEU A 144 -0.41 -7.91 8.72
CA LEU A 144 -1.05 -8.90 9.60
C LEU A 144 -0.04 -9.87 10.21
N ARG A 145 0.81 -10.47 9.37
CA ARG A 145 1.78 -11.51 9.80
C ARG A 145 2.77 -10.97 10.82
N ASN A 146 3.20 -9.73 10.65
CA ASN A 146 4.20 -9.11 11.51
C ASN A 146 3.62 -8.56 12.83
N ASN A 147 2.29 -8.55 12.98
CA ASN A 147 1.62 -7.99 14.15
C ASN A 147 0.64 -8.98 14.80
N LEU A 148 0.97 -10.27 14.83
CA LEU A 148 0.13 -11.32 15.45
C LEU A 148 0.00 -11.21 16.97
N ASN A 149 0.72 -10.29 17.59
CA ASN A 149 0.57 -9.92 19.01
C ASN A 149 -0.74 -9.18 19.30
N PHE A 150 -1.40 -8.58 18.30
CA PHE A 150 -2.74 -8.01 18.49
C PHE A 150 -3.81 -9.10 18.34
N ASN A 151 -4.85 -9.00 19.15
CA ASN A 151 -5.94 -9.97 19.12
C ASN A 151 -6.63 -10.04 17.75
N ILE A 152 -7.00 -8.87 17.19
CA ILE A 152 -7.66 -8.76 15.88
C ILE A 152 -6.81 -9.36 14.75
N THR A 153 -5.52 -9.04 14.69
CA THR A 153 -4.63 -9.53 13.64
C THR A 153 -4.43 -11.03 13.71
N SER A 154 -4.21 -11.58 14.92
CA SER A 154 -4.09 -12.99 15.14
C SER A 154 -5.36 -13.75 14.76
N ARG A 155 -6.53 -13.21 15.09
CA ARG A 155 -7.83 -13.81 14.74
C ARG A 155 -8.05 -13.81 13.24
N VAL A 156 -7.95 -12.65 12.59
CA VAL A 156 -8.15 -12.54 11.14
C VAL A 156 -7.13 -13.38 10.37
N PHE A 157 -5.87 -13.41 10.81
CA PHE A 157 -4.84 -14.21 10.16
C PHE A 157 -5.17 -15.70 10.17
N ASN A 158 -5.68 -16.21 11.29
CA ASN A 158 -6.01 -17.64 11.49
C ASN A 158 -7.42 -18.03 11.00
N MET A 159 -8.28 -17.09 10.60
CA MET A 159 -9.59 -17.40 10.04
C MET A 159 -9.46 -18.24 8.76
N PRO A 160 -10.35 -19.23 8.53
CA PRO A 160 -10.37 -20.03 7.31
C PRO A 160 -11.01 -19.24 6.13
N LEU A 161 -10.51 -18.06 5.86
CA LEU A 161 -10.94 -17.14 4.81
C LEU A 161 -9.87 -17.06 3.73
N SER A 162 -10.28 -16.73 2.50
CA SER A 162 -9.36 -16.34 1.44
C SER A 162 -8.60 -15.07 1.83
N LYS A 163 -7.47 -14.77 1.18
CA LYS A 163 -6.76 -13.51 1.43
C LYS A 163 -7.62 -12.30 1.11
N GLU A 164 -8.34 -12.35 -0.01
CA GLU A 164 -9.27 -11.32 -0.42
C GLU A 164 -10.35 -11.07 0.64
N ASP A 165 -11.01 -12.14 1.15
CA ASP A 165 -12.02 -12.02 2.19
C ASP A 165 -11.46 -11.41 3.49
N LYS A 166 -10.22 -11.76 3.85
CA LYS A 166 -9.51 -11.14 5.00
C LYS A 166 -9.29 -9.65 4.80
N ILE A 167 -8.91 -9.25 3.59
CA ILE A 167 -8.66 -7.85 3.28
C ILE A 167 -9.99 -7.06 3.26
N ILE A 168 -11.07 -7.63 2.72
CA ILE A 168 -12.41 -7.03 2.79
C ILE A 168 -12.84 -6.86 4.26
N LEU A 169 -12.68 -7.89 5.08
CA LEU A 169 -13.01 -7.81 6.51
C LEU A 169 -12.20 -6.71 7.22
N LEU A 170 -10.90 -6.62 6.95
CA LEU A 170 -10.05 -5.57 7.53
C LEU A 170 -10.43 -4.16 7.04
N TYR A 171 -10.85 -4.04 5.79
CA TYR A 171 -11.36 -2.80 5.25
C TYR A 171 -12.62 -2.35 6.02
N LEU A 172 -13.58 -3.25 6.22
CA LEU A 172 -14.78 -2.97 7.01
C LEU A 172 -14.45 -2.61 8.48
N CYS A 173 -13.49 -3.31 9.09
CA CYS A 173 -13.01 -2.95 10.42
C CYS A 173 -12.37 -1.55 10.45
N LYS A 174 -11.63 -1.17 9.41
CA LYS A 174 -11.03 0.15 9.27
C LYS A 174 -12.10 1.22 9.13
N GLU A 175 -13.12 1.03 8.28
CA GLU A 175 -14.23 1.98 8.13
C GLU A 175 -14.94 2.19 9.48
N ALA A 176 -15.26 1.11 10.19
CA ALA A 176 -15.93 1.18 11.49
C ALA A 176 -15.10 1.90 12.58
N VAL A 177 -13.80 1.61 12.67
CA VAL A 177 -12.95 2.09 13.77
C VAL A 177 -12.30 3.43 13.46
N TRP A 178 -11.82 3.64 12.24
CA TRP A 178 -11.04 4.81 11.86
C TRP A 178 -11.92 5.95 11.36
N GLU A 179 -12.88 5.65 10.48
CA GLU A 179 -13.79 6.63 9.91
C GLU A 179 -15.09 6.79 10.74
N ASN A 180 -15.33 5.88 11.70
CA ASN A 180 -16.58 5.78 12.46
C ASN A 180 -17.80 5.53 11.54
N GLU A 181 -17.58 4.86 10.42
CA GLU A 181 -18.61 4.47 9.45
C GLU A 181 -18.90 2.98 9.59
N MET A 182 -20.09 2.64 10.10
CA MET A 182 -20.50 1.27 10.31
C MET A 182 -21.06 0.61 9.06
N ASN A 183 -21.52 1.39 8.10
CA ASN A 183 -22.17 0.94 6.90
C ASN A 183 -21.29 1.22 5.68
N THR A 184 -21.01 0.20 4.91
CA THR A 184 -20.21 0.30 3.68
C THR A 184 -21.09 0.02 2.49
N ASP A 185 -21.12 0.89 1.52
CA ASP A 185 -21.91 0.72 0.30
C ASP A 185 -21.11 0.09 -0.86
N CYS A 186 -21.80 -0.07 -2.00
CA CYS A 186 -21.21 -0.66 -3.20
C CYS A 186 -20.05 0.16 -3.76
N ASP A 187 -20.17 1.48 -3.73
CA ASP A 187 -19.17 2.38 -4.32
C ASP A 187 -17.91 2.41 -3.46
N ASP A 188 -18.03 2.29 -2.15
CA ASP A 188 -16.90 2.19 -1.24
C ASP A 188 -16.04 0.96 -1.53
N LEU A 189 -16.67 -0.22 -1.61
CA LEU A 189 -15.95 -1.45 -1.97
C LEU A 189 -15.35 -1.38 -3.37
N LYS A 190 -16.11 -0.84 -4.34
CA LYS A 190 -15.63 -0.70 -5.71
C LYS A 190 -14.44 0.23 -5.84
N ASN A 191 -14.40 1.31 -5.04
CA ASN A 191 -13.29 2.27 -5.06
C ASN A 191 -11.95 1.67 -4.59
N VAL A 192 -12.00 0.61 -3.77
CA VAL A 192 -10.80 -0.07 -3.26
C VAL A 192 -10.51 -1.36 -4.03
N PHE A 193 -11.55 -2.15 -4.33
CA PHE A 193 -11.42 -3.51 -4.86
C PHE A 193 -11.79 -3.63 -6.34
N ASP A 194 -12.04 -2.50 -7.03
CA ASP A 194 -12.43 -2.45 -8.45
C ASP A 194 -13.66 -3.33 -8.75
N SER A 195 -13.60 -4.13 -9.82
CA SER A 195 -14.68 -5.07 -10.20
C SER A 195 -14.91 -6.17 -9.18
N ASP A 196 -13.86 -6.60 -8.47
CA ASP A 196 -13.93 -7.68 -7.48
C ASP A 196 -14.73 -7.21 -6.24
N GLY A 197 -14.60 -5.95 -5.86
CA GLY A 197 -15.43 -5.32 -4.83
C GLY A 197 -16.93 -5.36 -5.17
N LEU A 198 -17.30 -5.09 -6.42
CA LEU A 198 -18.68 -5.19 -6.88
C LEU A 198 -19.20 -6.64 -6.83
N PHE A 199 -18.37 -7.64 -7.20
CA PHE A 199 -18.75 -9.04 -7.10
C PHE A 199 -18.90 -9.50 -5.64
N ALA A 200 -17.97 -9.12 -4.77
CA ALA A 200 -18.03 -9.40 -3.34
C ALA A 200 -19.29 -8.79 -2.72
N TYR A 201 -19.58 -7.52 -3.01
CA TYR A 201 -20.79 -6.83 -2.56
C TYR A 201 -22.08 -7.58 -2.94
N ARG A 202 -22.23 -7.94 -4.23
CA ARG A 202 -23.39 -8.70 -4.71
C ARG A 202 -23.55 -10.07 -4.06
N ARG A 203 -22.45 -10.77 -3.81
CA ARG A 203 -22.46 -12.05 -3.11
C ARG A 203 -22.83 -11.90 -1.63
N ILE A 204 -22.42 -10.81 -1.00
CA ILE A 204 -22.82 -10.49 0.38
C ILE A 204 -24.31 -10.21 0.42
N LEU A 205 -24.86 -9.37 -0.45
CA LEU A 205 -26.30 -9.10 -0.53
C LEU A 205 -27.11 -10.36 -0.79
N ALA A 206 -26.61 -11.29 -1.60
CA ALA A 206 -27.26 -12.58 -1.86
C ALA A 206 -27.12 -13.60 -0.72
N GLY A 207 -26.34 -13.32 0.32
CA GLY A 207 -26.05 -14.25 1.42
C GLY A 207 -25.08 -15.38 1.07
N ASP A 208 -24.46 -15.33 -0.11
CA ASP A 208 -23.58 -16.40 -0.63
C ASP A 208 -22.09 -16.19 -0.33
N HIS A 209 -21.74 -15.04 0.23
CA HIS A 209 -20.35 -14.71 0.56
C HIS A 209 -19.89 -15.41 1.85
N GLU A 210 -18.62 -15.78 1.91
CA GLU A 210 -18.08 -16.50 3.07
C GLU A 210 -18.14 -15.67 4.37
N LEU A 211 -17.94 -14.37 4.29
CA LEU A 211 -18.06 -13.46 5.44
C LEU A 211 -19.47 -13.48 6.06
N VAL A 212 -20.53 -13.61 5.23
CA VAL A 212 -21.93 -13.74 5.71
C VAL A 212 -22.14 -15.11 6.34
N LYS A 213 -21.68 -16.19 5.67
CA LYS A 213 -21.82 -17.56 6.17
C LYS A 213 -21.13 -17.78 7.52
N GLN A 214 -20.03 -17.09 7.78
CA GLN A 214 -19.33 -17.11 9.05
C GLN A 214 -19.90 -16.12 10.09
N GLY A 215 -20.95 -15.36 9.73
CA GLY A 215 -21.60 -14.42 10.62
C GLY A 215 -20.74 -13.20 10.98
N LEU A 216 -19.79 -12.82 10.12
CA LEU A 216 -18.89 -11.69 10.33
C LEU A 216 -19.48 -10.39 9.77
N VAL A 217 -20.31 -10.51 8.72
CA VAL A 217 -20.91 -9.40 7.99
C VAL A 217 -22.39 -9.66 7.80
N GLU A 218 -23.19 -8.61 7.87
CA GLU A 218 -24.63 -8.63 7.61
C GLU A 218 -25.05 -7.52 6.65
N VAL A 219 -26.22 -7.69 6.03
CA VAL A 219 -26.84 -6.68 5.19
C VAL A 219 -27.78 -5.85 6.03
N VAL A 220 -27.60 -4.55 5.98
CA VAL A 220 -28.45 -3.58 6.68
C VAL A 220 -29.10 -2.62 5.69
N ASN A 221 -30.29 -2.13 6.03
CA ASN A 221 -30.95 -1.07 5.28
C ASN A 221 -30.72 0.25 6.02
N HIS A 222 -30.18 1.23 5.34
CA HIS A 222 -30.06 2.58 5.89
C HIS A 222 -30.86 3.58 5.05
N GLU A 223 -31.30 4.66 5.67
CA GLU A 223 -31.98 5.74 4.96
C GLU A 223 -30.93 6.63 4.28
N GLY A 224 -30.81 6.49 2.96
CA GLY A 224 -29.99 7.37 2.12
C GLY A 224 -30.77 8.60 1.66
N MET A 225 -30.08 9.51 0.98
CA MET A 225 -30.65 10.77 0.49
C MET A 225 -31.80 10.55 -0.52
N PHE A 226 -31.87 9.40 -1.17
CA PHE A 226 -32.85 9.04 -2.21
C PHE A 226 -33.77 7.87 -1.84
N GLY A 227 -33.75 7.42 -0.58
CA GLY A 227 -34.57 6.31 -0.08
C GLY A 227 -33.76 5.30 0.72
N SER A 228 -34.36 4.13 0.98
CA SER A 228 -33.68 3.04 1.66
C SER A 228 -32.67 2.37 0.71
N GLU A 229 -31.42 2.32 1.13
CA GLU A 229 -30.32 1.68 0.41
C GLU A 229 -29.78 0.50 1.22
N GLU A 230 -29.40 -0.57 0.54
CA GLU A 230 -28.74 -1.72 1.15
C GLU A 230 -27.26 -1.40 1.36
N ALA A 231 -26.75 -1.68 2.55
CA ALA A 231 -25.35 -1.55 2.89
C ALA A 231 -24.83 -2.79 3.63
N ILE A 232 -23.55 -2.91 3.75
CA ILE A 232 -22.86 -3.97 4.46
C ILE A 232 -22.37 -3.43 5.79
N SER A 233 -22.56 -4.19 6.87
CA SER A 233 -22.04 -3.86 8.20
C SER A 233 -21.39 -5.08 8.84
N LEU A 234 -20.45 -4.82 9.74
CA LEU A 234 -19.94 -5.86 10.65
C LEU A 234 -21.05 -6.27 11.62
N THR A 235 -21.21 -7.56 11.85
CA THR A 235 -22.15 -8.03 12.88
C THR A 235 -21.74 -7.59 14.29
N GLU A 236 -22.68 -7.51 15.23
CA GLU A 236 -22.38 -7.20 16.64
C GLU A 236 -21.30 -8.15 17.22
N THR A 237 -21.33 -9.43 16.82
CA THR A 237 -20.31 -10.40 17.24
C THR A 237 -18.93 -10.06 16.71
N ALA A 238 -18.83 -9.67 15.43
CA ALA A 238 -17.57 -9.29 14.81
C ALA A 238 -17.00 -7.97 15.37
N GLN A 239 -17.87 -7.05 15.82
CA GLN A 239 -17.46 -5.77 16.43
C GLN A 239 -16.92 -5.95 17.86
N ASN A 240 -17.41 -6.94 18.60
CA ASN A 240 -17.03 -7.17 20.01
C ASN A 240 -15.87 -8.15 20.18
N ASP A 241 -15.47 -8.79 19.13
CA ASP A 241 -14.39 -9.78 19.07
C ASP A 241 -13.07 -9.20 18.61
#